data_0a7293da17087cb81c53b2884c24d58e
#
_entry.id   0a7293da17087cb81c53b2884c24d58e
#
_cell.length_a   1.000
_cell.length_b   1.000
_cell.length_c   1.000
_cell.angle_alpha   90.00
_cell.angle_beta   90.00
_cell.angle_gamma   90.00
#
_symmetry.space_group_name_H-M   'P 1'
#
loop_
_entity.id
_entity.type
_entity.pdbx_description
1 polymer ?
#
loop_
_entity_poly.entity_id
_entity_poly.type
_entity_poly.pdbx_seq_one_letter_code
_entity_poly.pdbx_strand_id
1 'polypeptide(L)'
;MHEYSVATEIYEVILKTAIKNDAKKVTSVDLELGELTHINPDQLIFCLEIMAEGSLMENATLNLVKIPSKVKCKCGYEGVLDNKRYPMLSDLAFNLGCPECGNPVPNLISGKEINVRNIKIELDG
;
A
#
# COMPACT_ATOMS: atom_id res chain seq x y z
N MET A 1 13.62 -2.22 -6.82
CA MET A 1 14.14 -1.36 -6.05
C MET A 1 13.26 -0.55 -5.25
N HIS A 2 12.14 -0.31 -5.73
CA HIS A 2 11.20 0.49 -4.98
C HIS A 2 10.73 -0.18 -3.70
N GLU A 3 10.62 -1.51 -3.68
CA GLU A 3 10.17 -2.23 -2.50
C GLU A 3 11.05 -1.97 -1.28
N TYR A 4 12.36 -1.94 -1.47
CA TYR A 4 13.27 -1.70 -0.37
C TYR A 4 13.14 -0.29 0.18
N SER A 5 13.09 0.70 -0.69
CA SER A 5 12.95 2.11 -0.29
C SER A 5 11.63 2.35 0.44
N VAL A 6 10.55 1.78 -0.10
CA VAL A 6 9.22 1.90 0.51
C VAL A 6 9.20 1.20 1.87
N ALA A 7 9.80 0.01 1.95
CA ALA A 7 9.87 -0.72 3.20
C ALA A 7 10.62 0.09 4.27
N THR A 8 11.70 0.76 3.89
CA THR A 8 12.45 1.60 4.81
C THR A 8 11.59 2.71 5.37
N GLU A 9 10.84 3.39 4.51
CA GLU A 9 9.96 4.48 4.95
C GLU A 9 8.86 3.98 5.87
N ILE A 10 8.24 2.85 5.52
CA ILE A 10 7.19 2.25 6.34
C ILE A 10 7.75 1.85 7.70
N TYR A 11 8.90 1.19 7.69
CA TYR A 11 9.56 0.75 8.91
C TYR A 11 9.83 1.93 9.85
N GLU A 12 10.37 3.02 9.31
CA GLU A 12 10.64 4.21 10.11
C GLU A 12 9.38 4.81 10.71
N VAL A 13 8.30 4.86 9.95
CA VAL A 13 7.02 5.37 10.46
C VAL A 13 6.50 4.50 11.60
N ILE A 14 6.57 3.19 11.43
CA ILE A 14 6.08 2.25 12.44
C ILE A 14 6.89 2.38 13.73
N LEU A 15 8.22 2.37 13.62
CA LEU A 15 9.06 2.48 14.80
C LEU A 15 8.91 3.82 15.50
N LYS A 16 8.86 4.89 14.73
CA LYS A 16 8.70 6.22 15.29
C LYS A 16 7.37 6.33 16.06
N THR A 17 6.31 5.81 15.50
CA THR A 17 5.00 5.82 16.12
C THR A 17 4.98 4.96 17.39
N ALA A 18 5.59 3.78 17.31
CA ALA A 18 5.65 2.87 18.46
C ALA A 18 6.44 3.48 19.60
N ILE A 19 7.59 4.07 19.31
CA ILE A 19 8.42 4.72 20.33
C ILE A 19 7.69 5.90 20.96
N LYS A 20 7.00 6.68 20.16
CA LYS A 20 6.23 7.82 20.65
C LYS A 20 5.14 7.41 21.63
N ASN A 21 4.62 6.20 21.48
CA ASN A 21 3.55 5.67 22.33
C ASN A 21 4.08 4.70 23.40
N ASP A 22 5.37 4.73 23.64
CA ASP A 22 6.04 3.90 24.67
C ASP A 22 5.79 2.41 24.49
N ALA A 23 5.73 1.96 23.27
CA ALA A 23 5.47 0.56 22.96
C ALA A 23 6.68 -0.31 23.37
N LYS A 24 6.39 -1.44 23.99
CA LYS A 24 7.38 -2.45 24.28
C LYS A 24 7.61 -3.30 23.04
N LYS A 25 6.55 -3.51 22.27
CA LYS A 25 6.58 -4.37 21.09
C LYS A 25 5.46 -3.97 20.15
N VAL A 26 5.70 -4.13 18.86
CA VAL A 26 4.66 -4.03 17.85
C VAL A 26 4.17 -5.44 17.55
N THR A 27 2.89 -5.67 17.72
CA THR A 27 2.32 -7.02 17.53
C THR A 27 1.74 -7.22 16.15
N SER A 28 1.16 -6.19 15.57
CA SER A 28 0.68 -6.28 14.20
C SER A 28 0.63 -4.91 13.54
N VAL A 29 0.66 -4.91 12.22
CA VAL A 29 0.57 -3.69 11.42
C VAL A 29 -0.33 -3.98 10.24
N ASP A 30 -1.28 -3.07 10.00
CA ASP A 30 -2.15 -3.14 8.84
C ASP A 30 -1.70 -2.10 7.82
N LEU A 31 -1.41 -2.58 6.61
CA LEU A 31 -0.90 -1.76 5.52
C LEU A 31 -1.89 -1.75 4.37
N GLU A 32 -1.96 -0.59 3.69
CA GLU A 32 -2.71 -0.47 2.45
C GLU A 32 -1.73 -0.16 1.33
N LEU A 33 -1.82 -0.93 0.26
CA LEU A 33 -0.95 -0.77 -0.90
C LEU A 33 -1.79 -0.54 -2.14
N GLY A 34 -1.65 0.63 -2.73
CA GLY A 34 -2.38 0.98 -3.94
C GLY A 34 -1.95 0.13 -5.12
N GLU A 35 -2.92 -0.26 -5.93
CA GLU A 35 -2.71 -1.13 -7.07
C GLU A 35 -1.76 -0.52 -8.10
N LEU A 36 -1.77 0.82 -8.23
CA LEU A 36 -0.96 1.53 -9.21
C LEU A 36 0.45 1.87 -8.73
N THR A 37 0.83 1.45 -7.53
CA THR A 37 2.18 1.69 -7.04
C THR A 37 3.21 0.80 -7.73
N HIS A 38 2.76 -0.29 -8.35
CA HIS A 38 3.62 -1.30 -8.98
C HIS A 38 4.62 -1.92 -8.01
N ILE A 39 4.32 -1.85 -6.73
CA ILE A 39 5.13 -2.47 -5.69
C ILE A 39 4.72 -3.94 -5.57
N ASN A 40 5.69 -4.83 -5.55
CA ASN A 40 5.42 -6.25 -5.32
C ASN A 40 5.13 -6.46 -3.83
N PRO A 41 3.92 -6.87 -3.46
CA PRO A 41 3.55 -6.98 -2.05
C PRO A 41 4.38 -8.04 -1.30
N ASP A 42 4.70 -9.15 -1.94
CA ASP A 42 5.49 -10.19 -1.29
C ASP A 42 6.90 -9.72 -0.98
N GLN A 43 7.51 -8.98 -1.90
CA GLN A 43 8.83 -8.43 -1.68
C GLN A 43 8.82 -7.32 -0.62
N LEU A 44 7.77 -6.52 -0.61
CA LEU A 44 7.63 -5.49 0.41
C LEU A 44 7.57 -6.12 1.80
N ILE A 45 6.74 -7.13 1.98
CA ILE A 45 6.62 -7.84 3.25
C ILE A 45 7.94 -8.49 3.63
N PHE A 46 8.62 -9.12 2.68
CA PHE A 46 9.91 -9.75 2.92
C PHE A 46 10.95 -8.73 3.43
N CYS A 47 11.02 -7.57 2.79
CA CYS A 47 11.93 -6.51 3.23
C CYS A 47 11.60 -6.04 4.64
N LEU A 48 10.31 -5.87 4.93
CA LEU A 48 9.89 -5.44 6.27
C LEU A 48 10.23 -6.49 7.33
N GLU A 49 10.07 -7.76 7.00
CA GLU A 49 10.41 -8.83 7.93
C GLU A 49 11.90 -8.85 8.25
N ILE A 50 12.74 -8.64 7.25
CA ILE A 50 14.17 -8.57 7.46
C ILE A 50 14.53 -7.37 8.34
N MET A 51 13.97 -6.21 8.04
CA MET A 51 14.22 -5.00 8.83
C MET A 51 13.73 -5.13 10.26
N ALA A 52 12.68 -5.91 10.46
CA ALA A 52 12.07 -6.08 11.77
C ALA A 52 12.92 -6.91 12.73
N GLU A 53 13.82 -7.71 12.20
CA GLU A 53 14.67 -8.55 13.04
C GLU A 53 15.47 -7.72 14.05
N GLY A 54 15.37 -8.08 15.32
CA GLY A 54 16.07 -7.35 16.39
C GLY A 54 15.45 -6.03 16.78
N SER A 55 14.28 -5.69 16.22
CA SER A 55 13.59 -4.45 16.54
C SER A 55 12.29 -4.72 17.29
N LEU A 56 11.58 -3.63 17.62
CA LEU A 56 10.27 -3.74 18.26
C LEU A 56 9.24 -4.44 17.38
N MET A 57 9.50 -4.51 16.09
CA MET A 57 8.61 -5.16 15.12
C MET A 57 8.89 -6.64 14.93
N GLU A 58 9.90 -7.18 15.57
CA GLU A 58 10.23 -8.58 15.38
C GLU A 58 9.03 -9.47 15.65
N ASN A 59 8.74 -10.37 14.71
CA ASN A 59 7.60 -11.28 14.74
C ASN A 59 6.23 -10.59 14.67
N ALA A 60 6.18 -9.32 14.32
CA ALA A 60 4.91 -8.63 14.11
C ALA A 60 4.16 -9.23 12.93
N THR A 61 2.84 -9.34 13.05
CA THR A 61 2.01 -9.77 11.93
C THR A 61 1.80 -8.61 10.99
N LEU A 62 2.14 -8.81 9.72
CA LEU A 62 1.98 -7.76 8.71
C LEU A 62 0.79 -8.13 7.83
N ASN A 63 -0.26 -7.32 7.89
CA ASN A 63 -1.46 -7.51 7.08
C ASN A 63 -1.46 -6.48 5.96
N LEU A 64 -1.45 -6.94 4.72
CA LEU A 64 -1.42 -6.05 3.59
C LEU A 64 -2.68 -6.19 2.77
N VAL A 65 -3.34 -5.07 2.53
CA VAL A 65 -4.55 -5.01 1.72
C VAL A 65 -4.24 -4.19 0.48
N LYS A 66 -4.61 -4.72 -0.68
CA LYS A 66 -4.47 -3.99 -1.93
C LYS A 66 -5.65 -3.04 -2.10
N ILE A 67 -5.35 -1.80 -2.42
CA ILE A 67 -6.38 -0.80 -2.67
C ILE A 67 -6.57 -0.67 -4.17
N PRO A 68 -7.77 -0.93 -4.69
CA PRO A 68 -8.00 -0.87 -6.13
C PRO A 68 -7.90 0.55 -6.67
N SER A 69 -7.56 0.66 -7.93
CA SER A 69 -7.52 1.93 -8.61
C SER A 69 -8.94 2.37 -8.95
N LYS A 70 -9.37 3.48 -8.38
CA LYS A 70 -10.67 4.07 -8.62
C LYS A 70 -10.53 5.42 -9.29
N VAL A 71 -11.43 5.70 -10.21
CA VAL A 71 -11.43 6.97 -10.92
C VAL A 71 -12.81 7.59 -10.89
N LYS A 72 -12.83 8.90 -11.05
CA LYS A 72 -14.06 9.67 -11.23
C LYS A 72 -13.89 10.49 -12.50
N CYS A 73 -14.76 10.29 -13.45
CA CYS A 73 -14.69 10.96 -14.74
C CYS A 73 -15.77 12.00 -14.89
N LYS A 74 -15.51 13.00 -15.72
CA LYS A 74 -16.47 14.06 -16.01
C LYS A 74 -17.74 13.53 -16.67
N CYS A 75 -17.66 12.34 -17.31
CA CYS A 75 -18.82 11.72 -17.91
C CYS A 75 -19.81 11.14 -16.89
N GLY A 76 -19.44 11.17 -15.63
CA GLY A 76 -20.27 10.63 -14.54
C GLY A 76 -19.83 9.27 -14.04
N TYR A 77 -18.90 8.63 -14.72
CA TYR A 77 -18.42 7.34 -14.27
C TYR A 77 -17.61 7.49 -12.98
N GLU A 78 -17.88 6.62 -12.01
CA GLU A 78 -17.10 6.54 -10.78
C GLU A 78 -17.00 5.07 -10.42
N GLY A 79 -15.79 4.57 -10.34
CA GLY A 79 -15.60 3.17 -10.02
C GLY A 79 -14.19 2.70 -10.27
N VAL A 80 -14.01 1.40 -10.16
CA VAL A 80 -12.71 0.74 -10.30
C VAL A 80 -12.32 0.64 -11.76
N LEU A 81 -11.03 0.87 -12.06
CA LEU A 81 -10.51 0.59 -13.39
C LEU A 81 -10.43 -0.92 -13.59
N ASP A 82 -10.93 -1.37 -14.72
CA ASP A 82 -10.94 -2.79 -15.04
C ASP A 82 -9.70 -3.17 -15.82
N ASN A 83 -8.66 -3.59 -15.10
CA ASN A 83 -7.42 -4.03 -15.73
C ASN A 83 -7.56 -5.35 -16.45
N LYS A 84 -8.61 -6.10 -16.17
CA LYS A 84 -8.87 -7.38 -16.83
C LYS A 84 -9.29 -7.19 -18.27
N ARG A 85 -9.80 -6.01 -18.59
CA ARG A 85 -10.24 -5.68 -19.94
C ARG A 85 -9.09 -5.66 -20.93
N TYR A 86 -7.89 -5.31 -20.46
CA TYR A 86 -6.70 -5.19 -21.30
C TYR A 86 -5.52 -5.85 -20.60
N PRO A 87 -5.56 -7.17 -20.41
CA PRO A 87 -4.54 -7.85 -19.61
C PRO A 87 -3.12 -7.73 -20.19
N MET A 88 -3.02 -7.59 -21.51
CA MET A 88 -1.71 -7.44 -22.15
C MET A 88 -1.11 -6.06 -21.97
N LEU A 89 -1.94 -5.10 -21.56
CA LEU A 89 -1.52 -3.70 -21.40
C LEU A 89 -1.59 -3.28 -19.95
N SER A 90 -1.74 -4.23 -19.04
CA SER A 90 -1.95 -3.92 -17.63
C SER A 90 -0.79 -3.17 -17.01
N ASP A 91 0.40 -3.31 -17.56
CA ASP A 91 1.59 -2.63 -17.09
C ASP A 91 1.71 -1.22 -17.64
N LEU A 92 0.83 -0.82 -18.54
CA LEU A 92 0.93 0.47 -19.18
C LEU A 92 -0.02 1.50 -18.59
N ALA A 93 0.49 2.71 -18.46
CA ALA A 93 -0.27 3.84 -17.95
C ALA A 93 -1.51 4.14 -18.82
N PHE A 94 -1.53 3.62 -20.03
CA PHE A 94 -2.64 3.84 -20.96
C PHE A 94 -3.95 3.24 -20.47
N ASN A 95 -3.87 2.27 -19.56
CA ASN A 95 -5.06 1.63 -19.03
C ASN A 95 -5.76 2.45 -17.95
N LEU A 96 -5.30 3.65 -17.70
CA LEU A 96 -5.92 4.55 -16.74
C LEU A 96 -7.11 5.30 -17.32
N GLY A 97 -7.45 5.06 -18.59
CA GLY A 97 -8.56 5.70 -19.23
C GLY A 97 -9.92 5.28 -18.68
N CYS A 98 -10.90 6.17 -18.79
CA CYS A 98 -12.25 5.89 -18.32
C CYS A 98 -12.87 4.75 -19.13
N PRO A 99 -13.39 3.70 -18.47
CA PRO A 99 -13.99 2.59 -19.20
C PRO A 99 -15.30 2.92 -19.89
N GLU A 100 -15.96 4.01 -19.50
CA GLU A 100 -17.23 4.38 -20.11
C GLU A 100 -17.06 5.28 -21.33
N CYS A 101 -16.29 6.34 -21.23
CA CYS A 101 -16.19 7.33 -22.30
C CYS A 101 -14.83 7.37 -22.99
N GLY A 102 -13.86 6.63 -22.49
CA GLY A 102 -12.52 6.60 -23.08
C GLY A 102 -11.65 7.80 -22.78
N ASN A 103 -12.10 8.70 -21.90
CA ASN A 103 -11.29 9.84 -21.50
C ASN A 103 -9.93 9.36 -20.96
N PRO A 104 -8.81 9.79 -21.57
CA PRO A 104 -7.50 9.27 -21.14
C PRO A 104 -7.02 9.81 -19.80
N VAL A 105 -7.66 10.82 -19.25
CA VAL A 105 -7.22 11.43 -17.97
C VAL A 105 -8.37 11.64 -17.00
N PRO A 106 -9.08 10.56 -16.61
CA PRO A 106 -10.06 10.70 -15.53
C PRO A 106 -9.34 11.01 -14.23
N ASN A 107 -10.07 11.55 -13.25
CA ASN A 107 -9.49 11.84 -11.94
C ASN A 107 -9.28 10.55 -11.17
N LEU A 108 -8.05 10.28 -10.77
CA LEU A 108 -7.74 9.12 -9.97
C LEU A 108 -8.08 9.40 -8.51
N ILE A 109 -8.98 8.60 -7.95
CA ILE A 109 -9.42 8.74 -6.55
C ILE A 109 -8.56 7.91 -5.61
N SER A 110 -8.19 6.72 -6.02
CA SER A 110 -7.42 5.81 -5.17
C SER A 110 -6.58 4.86 -6.01
N GLY A 111 -5.65 4.16 -5.36
CA GLY A 111 -4.84 3.14 -6.00
C GLY A 111 -3.37 3.48 -6.12
N LYS A 112 -2.96 4.70 -5.77
CA LYS A 112 -1.55 5.06 -5.83
C LYS A 112 -0.94 5.41 -4.47
N GLU A 113 -1.71 5.25 -3.41
CA GLU A 113 -1.24 5.54 -2.06
C GLU A 113 -0.68 4.29 -1.39
N ILE A 114 0.18 4.52 -0.40
CA ILE A 114 0.67 3.49 0.50
C ILE A 114 0.44 4.04 1.89
N ASN A 115 -0.34 3.31 2.70
CA ASN A 115 -0.72 3.80 4.01
C ASN A 115 -0.45 2.76 5.10
N VAL A 116 -0.01 3.24 6.25
CA VAL A 116 0.01 2.46 7.48
C VAL A 116 -1.29 2.80 8.20
N ARG A 117 -2.22 1.84 8.25
CA ARG A 117 -3.56 2.09 8.79
C ARG A 117 -3.63 1.92 10.28
N ASN A 118 -3.12 0.81 10.76
CA ASN A 118 -3.18 0.48 12.19
C ASN A 118 -1.89 -0.16 12.62
N ILE A 119 -1.45 0.22 13.81
CA ILE A 119 -0.30 -0.40 14.44
C ILE A 119 -0.78 -0.86 15.80
N LYS A 120 -0.74 -2.17 16.03
CA LYS A 120 -1.07 -2.72 17.34
C LYS A 120 0.20 -2.89 18.14
N ILE A 121 0.20 -2.37 19.34
CA ILE A 121 1.37 -2.38 20.19
C ILE A 121 1.06 -3.08 21.51
N GLU A 122 2.12 -3.52 22.15
CA GLU A 122 2.06 -4.08 23.48
C GLU A 122 2.78 -3.11 24.40
N LEU A 123 2.14 -2.71 25.46
CA LEU A 123 2.72 -1.80 26.45
C LEU A 123 3.31 -2.58 27.61
N ASP A 124 4.30 -1.97 28.23
CA ASP A 124 4.95 -2.57 29.37
C ASP A 124 4.07 -2.38 30.60
N GLY A 125 3.84 -3.42 31.27
CA GLY A 125 3.08 -3.36 32.48
C GLY A 125 1.69 -3.81 32.39
#